data_7895374042bd3104cf1a6d6f34c9e4d2
#
_entry.id   7895374042bd3104cf1a6d6f34c9e4d2
#
_cell.length_a   1.000
_cell.length_b   1.000
_cell.length_c   1.000
_cell.angle_alpha   90.00
_cell.angle_beta   90.00
_cell.angle_gamma   90.00
#
_symmetry.space_group_name_H-M   'P 1'
#
loop_
_entity.id
_entity.type
_entity.pdbx_description
1 polymer ?
#
loop_
_entity_poly.entity_id
_entity_poly.type
_entity_poly.pdbx_seq_one_letter_code
_entity_poly.pdbx_strand_id
1 'polypeptide(L)'
;MKIIRLKTAVVEGNFDWTFVRIETDENVTGLGECFFAPGLTSILRSLEPLLLGEDPCDVHRLFRKLQLATSGAGSVAGIIYNAISGIEAALWDVLGQWLDVPIYRLLGGKFRDKVRIYADCHGGEALESLDEVLRSRRASWDAKGPAHAAEDYNGEAGEESASSPDEYRRRALEKRTEGFTALKFDLDVPGTFGSDPHNRVLSNRAIDHMVALIGAVHDAVGKDTDIAVDCHWRYNAGDAIKVACALEPLRLMWLEDPVPPNNTAALKDVSSKVRVPIATGENLYLFEGFEEIIAQHALSVVTPDLQKVGGLSVAQSIAQFADVHTMPVAPHNISSPVGTLAAAHFCAAIPNFLALEFHASEVPFWNDLVEGLPKPIIQNGFISVPEKPGLGVKLNEEVARRYARKGEPFFQ
;
A
#
# COMPACT_ATOMS: atom_id res chain seq x y z
N MET A 1 -28.75 -15.58 3.10
CA MET A 1 -28.46 -14.24 2.54
C MET A 1 -27.90 -14.39 1.13
N LYS A 2 -28.26 -13.50 0.20
CA LYS A 2 -27.79 -13.57 -1.19
C LYS A 2 -27.31 -12.23 -1.66
N ILE A 3 -26.25 -12.22 -2.46
CA ILE A 3 -25.78 -11.02 -3.16
C ILE A 3 -26.78 -10.67 -4.25
N ILE A 4 -27.29 -9.44 -4.22
CA ILE A 4 -28.25 -8.93 -5.21
C ILE A 4 -27.62 -7.89 -6.14
N ARG A 5 -26.51 -7.27 -5.77
CA ARG A 5 -25.81 -6.28 -6.57
C ARG A 5 -24.36 -6.05 -6.12
N LEU A 6 -23.49 -5.72 -7.08
CA LEU A 6 -22.17 -5.16 -6.87
C LEU A 6 -22.14 -3.75 -7.49
N LYS A 7 -21.80 -2.73 -6.72
CA LYS A 7 -21.68 -1.35 -7.15
C LYS A 7 -20.26 -0.84 -6.95
N THR A 8 -19.86 0.12 -7.76
CA THR A 8 -18.53 0.72 -7.70
C THR A 8 -18.60 2.24 -7.62
N ALA A 9 -17.61 2.82 -6.95
CA ALA A 9 -17.38 4.26 -6.96
C ALA A 9 -15.88 4.54 -7.05
N VAL A 10 -15.51 5.60 -7.76
CA VAL A 10 -14.12 6.07 -7.84
C VAL A 10 -14.02 7.46 -7.24
N VAL A 11 -13.13 7.63 -6.28
CA VAL A 11 -12.88 8.88 -5.57
C VAL A 11 -11.44 9.30 -5.77
N GLU A 12 -11.21 10.58 -6.03
CA GLU A 12 -9.91 11.17 -6.27
C GLU A 12 -9.15 11.35 -4.95
N GLY A 13 -8.30 10.37 -4.57
CA GLY A 13 -7.39 10.44 -3.44
C GLY A 13 -5.98 10.89 -3.84
N ASN A 14 -4.97 10.40 -3.11
CA ASN A 14 -3.58 10.42 -3.55
C ASN A 14 -3.40 9.60 -4.84
N PHE A 15 -4.18 8.52 -4.97
CA PHE A 15 -4.49 7.79 -6.20
C PHE A 15 -6.00 7.73 -6.36
N ASP A 16 -6.51 7.16 -7.46
CA ASP A 16 -7.94 6.90 -7.60
C ASP A 16 -8.35 5.74 -6.69
N TRP A 17 -9.07 6.02 -5.61
CA TRP A 17 -9.63 5.00 -4.74
C TRP A 17 -10.89 4.39 -5.35
N THR A 18 -10.82 3.12 -5.68
CA THR A 18 -11.96 2.40 -6.26
C THR A 18 -12.65 1.56 -5.20
N PHE A 19 -13.84 1.98 -4.80
CA PHE A 19 -14.67 1.27 -3.83
C PHE A 19 -15.55 0.23 -4.49
N VAL A 20 -15.74 -0.87 -3.78
CA VAL A 20 -16.69 -1.94 -4.08
C VAL A 20 -17.73 -1.98 -2.99
N ARG A 21 -19.02 -1.97 -3.38
CA ARG A 21 -20.14 -2.18 -2.48
C ARG A 21 -20.91 -3.42 -2.90
N ILE A 22 -21.05 -4.37 -1.97
CA ILE A 22 -21.89 -5.56 -2.13
C ILE A 22 -23.19 -5.34 -1.38
N GLU A 23 -24.33 -5.42 -2.08
CA GLU A 23 -25.67 -5.35 -1.49
C GLU A 23 -26.30 -6.73 -1.43
N THR A 24 -27.04 -7.01 -0.34
CA THR A 24 -27.69 -8.30 -0.10
C THR A 24 -29.20 -8.18 0.05
N ASP A 25 -29.93 -9.29 -0.13
CA ASP A 25 -31.38 -9.38 0.05
C ASP A 25 -31.83 -9.24 1.53
N GLU A 26 -30.89 -9.27 2.49
CA GLU A 26 -31.14 -9.06 3.92
C GLU A 26 -30.79 -7.61 4.38
N ASN A 27 -30.61 -6.69 3.44
CA ASN A 27 -30.23 -5.29 3.70
C ASN A 27 -28.89 -5.12 4.44
N VAL A 28 -28.00 -6.11 4.40
CA VAL A 28 -26.62 -5.97 4.81
C VAL A 28 -25.81 -5.54 3.60
N THR A 29 -24.93 -4.56 3.82
CA THR A 29 -24.11 -3.98 2.75
C THR A 29 -22.65 -4.00 3.18
N GLY A 30 -21.77 -4.62 2.38
CA GLY A 30 -20.35 -4.61 2.62
C GLY A 30 -19.61 -3.63 1.73
N LEU A 31 -18.55 -3.05 2.27
CA LEU A 31 -17.67 -2.09 1.61
C LEU A 31 -16.25 -2.63 1.54
N GLY A 32 -15.63 -2.54 0.37
CA GLY A 32 -14.22 -2.85 0.14
C GLY A 32 -13.57 -1.81 -0.73
N GLU A 33 -12.26 -1.88 -0.86
CA GLU A 33 -11.46 -1.01 -1.70
C GLU A 33 -10.47 -1.85 -2.51
N CYS A 34 -10.30 -1.49 -3.78
CA CYS A 34 -9.33 -2.09 -4.69
C CYS A 34 -8.10 -1.21 -4.80
N PHE A 35 -6.93 -1.81 -4.94
CA PHE A 35 -5.74 -1.08 -5.38
C PHE A 35 -6.02 -0.43 -6.74
N PHE A 36 -5.59 0.81 -6.92
CA PHE A 36 -5.86 1.57 -8.12
C PHE A 36 -5.34 0.89 -9.40
N ALA A 37 -6.10 0.96 -10.48
CA ALA A 37 -5.66 0.54 -11.81
C ALA A 37 -6.58 1.08 -12.90
N PRO A 38 -6.06 1.34 -14.11
CA PRO A 38 -6.89 1.70 -15.27
C PRO A 38 -7.88 0.59 -15.63
N GLY A 39 -9.13 0.94 -15.90
CA GLY A 39 -10.17 -0.01 -16.35
C GLY A 39 -10.76 -0.91 -15.25
N LEU A 40 -10.40 -0.69 -14.00
CA LEU A 40 -10.79 -1.52 -12.86
C LEU A 40 -12.32 -1.62 -12.70
N THR A 41 -13.06 -0.53 -12.90
CA THR A 41 -14.52 -0.51 -12.83
C THR A 41 -15.18 -1.40 -13.89
N SER A 42 -14.57 -1.52 -15.08
CA SER A 42 -15.03 -2.43 -16.13
C SER A 42 -14.80 -3.90 -15.77
N ILE A 43 -13.67 -4.21 -15.12
CA ILE A 43 -13.37 -5.55 -14.61
C ILE A 43 -14.39 -5.93 -13.53
N LEU A 44 -14.61 -5.06 -12.54
CA LEU A 44 -15.59 -5.28 -11.46
C LEU A 44 -16.99 -5.57 -12.01
N ARG A 45 -17.42 -4.79 -13.00
CA ARG A 45 -18.71 -5.03 -13.70
C ARG A 45 -18.76 -6.39 -14.38
N SER A 46 -17.65 -6.86 -14.97
CA SER A 46 -17.59 -8.19 -15.59
C SER A 46 -17.62 -9.35 -14.60
N LEU A 47 -17.19 -9.10 -13.36
CA LEU A 47 -17.20 -10.09 -12.29
C LEU A 47 -18.55 -10.17 -11.55
N GLU A 48 -19.37 -9.11 -11.56
CA GLU A 48 -20.67 -9.08 -10.87
C GLU A 48 -21.57 -10.29 -11.16
N PRO A 49 -21.78 -10.73 -12.44
CA PRO A 49 -22.66 -11.86 -12.75
C PRO A 49 -22.25 -13.17 -12.07
N LEU A 50 -20.98 -13.30 -11.71
CA LEU A 50 -20.46 -14.49 -11.01
C LEU A 50 -20.84 -14.51 -9.53
N LEU A 51 -21.20 -13.35 -8.97
CA LEU A 51 -21.53 -13.18 -7.56
C LEU A 51 -23.04 -13.13 -7.29
N LEU A 52 -23.85 -12.71 -8.27
CA LEU A 52 -25.29 -12.59 -8.08
C LEU A 52 -25.95 -13.92 -7.67
N GLY A 53 -26.74 -13.86 -6.59
CA GLY A 53 -27.44 -15.01 -6.03
C GLY A 53 -26.58 -15.92 -5.13
N GLU A 54 -25.28 -15.66 -5.03
CA GLU A 54 -24.37 -16.38 -4.12
C GLU A 54 -24.53 -15.91 -2.66
N ASP A 55 -24.12 -16.76 -1.73
CA ASP A 55 -24.06 -16.38 -0.30
C ASP A 55 -22.75 -15.62 -0.03
N PRO A 56 -22.80 -14.33 0.38
CA PRO A 56 -21.60 -13.54 0.65
C PRO A 56 -20.78 -14.03 1.86
N CYS A 57 -21.36 -14.87 2.72
CA CYS A 57 -20.65 -15.47 3.85
C CYS A 57 -19.64 -16.54 3.43
N ASP A 58 -19.74 -17.05 2.22
CA ASP A 58 -18.81 -18.05 1.66
C ASP A 58 -17.57 -17.40 1.06
N VAL A 59 -16.88 -16.53 1.80
CA VAL A 59 -15.79 -15.66 1.31
C VAL A 59 -14.74 -16.44 0.51
N HIS A 60 -14.17 -17.49 1.09
CA HIS A 60 -13.12 -18.30 0.43
C HIS A 60 -13.64 -19.04 -0.82
N ARG A 61 -14.88 -19.52 -0.80
CA ARG A 61 -15.50 -20.17 -1.96
C ARG A 61 -15.68 -19.16 -3.11
N LEU A 62 -16.16 -17.96 -2.80
CA LEU A 62 -16.35 -16.90 -3.79
C LEU A 62 -15.02 -16.41 -4.33
N PHE A 63 -14.01 -16.19 -3.48
CA PHE A 63 -12.65 -15.90 -3.93
C PHE A 63 -12.16 -16.96 -4.93
N ARG A 64 -12.27 -18.25 -4.58
CA ARG A 64 -11.85 -19.33 -5.47
C ARG A 64 -12.65 -19.37 -6.77
N LYS A 65 -13.96 -19.10 -6.72
CA LYS A 65 -14.81 -18.99 -7.91
C LYS A 65 -14.32 -17.91 -8.86
N LEU A 66 -14.02 -16.71 -8.34
CA LEU A 66 -13.50 -15.60 -9.13
C LEU A 66 -12.11 -15.93 -9.72
N GLN A 67 -11.23 -16.50 -8.93
CA GLN A 67 -9.90 -16.94 -9.37
C GLN A 67 -9.99 -17.93 -10.54
N LEU A 68 -10.82 -18.95 -10.43
CA LEU A 68 -11.01 -19.96 -11.49
C LEU A 68 -11.66 -19.37 -12.74
N ALA A 69 -12.66 -18.51 -12.58
CA ALA A 69 -13.36 -17.89 -13.70
C ALA A 69 -12.46 -16.95 -14.51
N THR A 70 -11.43 -16.36 -13.90
CA THR A 70 -10.51 -15.43 -14.54
C THR A 70 -9.19 -16.08 -14.96
N SER A 71 -8.93 -17.33 -14.61
CA SER A 71 -7.68 -18.05 -14.92
C SER A 71 -7.40 -18.13 -16.43
N GLY A 72 -8.43 -18.31 -17.26
CA GLY A 72 -8.32 -18.32 -18.72
C GLY A 72 -7.93 -16.96 -19.33
N ALA A 73 -8.09 -15.86 -18.60
CA ALA A 73 -7.63 -14.53 -18.99
C ALA A 73 -6.17 -14.24 -18.58
N GLY A 74 -5.42 -15.27 -18.18
CA GLY A 74 -4.02 -15.15 -17.76
C GLY A 74 -3.84 -14.63 -16.34
N SER A 75 -4.85 -14.78 -15.48
CA SER A 75 -4.88 -14.13 -14.18
C SER A 75 -4.22 -14.97 -13.10
N VAL A 76 -2.94 -14.79 -12.94
CA VAL A 76 -2.16 -15.21 -11.75
C VAL A 76 -1.61 -14.01 -11.00
N ALA A 77 -1.84 -12.79 -11.51
CA ALA A 77 -1.36 -11.50 -10.95
C ALA A 77 -2.07 -10.33 -11.62
N GLY A 78 -1.82 -9.12 -11.15
CA GLY A 78 -2.21 -7.86 -11.79
C GLY A 78 -3.65 -7.43 -11.54
N ILE A 79 -4.17 -6.56 -12.39
CA ILE A 79 -5.40 -5.76 -12.18
C ILE A 79 -6.62 -6.60 -11.78
N ILE A 80 -6.73 -7.84 -12.25
CA ILE A 80 -7.85 -8.73 -11.88
C ILE A 80 -7.81 -9.03 -10.38
N TYR A 81 -6.61 -9.21 -9.79
CA TYR A 81 -6.51 -9.43 -8.35
C TYR A 81 -6.73 -8.15 -7.54
N ASN A 82 -6.46 -6.98 -8.09
CA ASN A 82 -6.89 -5.72 -7.47
C ASN A 82 -8.42 -5.71 -7.31
N ALA A 83 -9.16 -6.09 -8.37
CA ALA A 83 -10.62 -6.20 -8.32
C ALA A 83 -11.10 -7.28 -7.34
N ILE A 84 -10.49 -8.48 -7.37
CA ILE A 84 -10.85 -9.59 -6.49
C ILE A 84 -10.57 -9.25 -5.03
N SER A 85 -9.46 -8.56 -4.72
CA SER A 85 -9.11 -8.13 -3.36
C SER A 85 -10.16 -7.17 -2.77
N GLY A 86 -10.61 -6.20 -3.57
CA GLY A 86 -11.68 -5.29 -3.11
C GLY A 86 -13.03 -5.98 -2.91
N ILE A 87 -13.38 -6.96 -3.77
CA ILE A 87 -14.56 -7.80 -3.58
C ILE A 87 -14.43 -8.63 -2.30
N GLU A 88 -13.29 -9.26 -2.08
CA GLU A 88 -13.02 -10.10 -0.91
C GLU A 88 -13.11 -9.30 0.40
N ALA A 89 -12.55 -8.09 0.44
CA ALA A 89 -12.67 -7.19 1.58
C ALA A 89 -14.13 -6.81 1.86
N ALA A 90 -14.94 -6.53 0.81
CA ALA A 90 -16.36 -6.24 0.96
C ALA A 90 -17.15 -7.46 1.48
N LEU A 91 -16.78 -8.68 1.09
CA LEU A 91 -17.40 -9.92 1.62
C LEU A 91 -17.09 -10.11 3.10
N TRP A 92 -15.86 -9.83 3.55
CA TRP A 92 -15.50 -9.84 4.98
C TRP A 92 -16.29 -8.81 5.78
N ASP A 93 -16.54 -7.63 5.20
CA ASP A 93 -17.35 -6.60 5.84
C ASP A 93 -18.82 -7.05 5.98
N VAL A 94 -19.42 -7.66 4.92
CA VAL A 94 -20.75 -8.28 5.00
C VAL A 94 -20.80 -9.33 6.10
N LEU A 95 -19.84 -10.26 6.12
CA LEU A 95 -19.80 -11.35 7.08
C LEU A 95 -19.68 -10.84 8.52
N GLY A 96 -18.83 -9.85 8.76
CA GLY A 96 -18.66 -9.23 10.07
C GLY A 96 -19.93 -8.52 10.55
N GLN A 97 -20.61 -7.79 9.67
CA GLN A 97 -21.89 -7.15 9.97
C GLN A 97 -22.99 -8.16 10.23
N TRP A 98 -23.08 -9.23 9.44
CA TRP A 98 -24.07 -10.30 9.60
C TRP A 98 -23.93 -11.05 10.92
N LEU A 99 -22.69 -11.30 11.36
CA LEU A 99 -22.40 -11.98 12.62
C LEU A 99 -22.28 -11.04 13.82
N ASP A 100 -22.45 -9.74 13.61
CA ASP A 100 -22.32 -8.69 14.65
C ASP A 100 -20.93 -8.69 15.34
N VAL A 101 -19.86 -8.90 14.55
CA VAL A 101 -18.47 -8.90 15.02
C VAL A 101 -17.54 -8.09 14.10
N PRO A 102 -16.50 -7.45 14.63
CA PRO A 102 -15.48 -6.81 13.80
C PRO A 102 -14.64 -7.85 13.03
N ILE A 103 -14.11 -7.43 11.86
CA ILE A 103 -13.36 -8.33 10.94
C ILE A 103 -12.21 -9.05 11.66
N TYR A 104 -11.44 -8.38 12.53
CA TYR A 104 -10.33 -9.04 13.23
C TYR A 104 -10.76 -10.27 14.04
N ARG A 105 -12.01 -10.34 14.52
CA ARG A 105 -12.56 -11.52 15.22
C ARG A 105 -12.67 -12.72 14.30
N LEU A 106 -13.05 -12.48 13.04
CA LEU A 106 -13.17 -13.51 12.01
C LEU A 106 -11.79 -14.02 11.57
N LEU A 107 -10.76 -13.16 11.67
CA LEU A 107 -9.36 -13.50 11.37
C LEU A 107 -8.63 -14.20 12.54
N GLY A 108 -9.34 -14.56 13.62
CA GLY A 108 -8.78 -15.29 14.76
C GLY A 108 -8.61 -14.49 16.04
N GLY A 109 -9.02 -13.22 16.06
CA GLY A 109 -8.88 -12.31 17.20
C GLY A 109 -7.67 -11.39 17.07
N LYS A 110 -7.46 -10.52 18.04
CA LYS A 110 -6.40 -9.50 17.96
C LYS A 110 -5.27 -9.76 18.97
N PHE A 111 -4.04 -9.50 18.54
CA PHE A 111 -2.84 -9.45 19.38
C PHE A 111 -2.60 -8.06 19.97
N ARG A 112 -3.20 -7.00 19.39
CA ARG A 112 -3.00 -5.59 19.77
C ARG A 112 -4.24 -4.75 19.57
N ASP A 113 -4.41 -3.74 20.42
CA ASP A 113 -5.53 -2.78 20.36
C ASP A 113 -5.23 -1.58 19.46
N LYS A 114 -3.95 -1.35 19.15
CA LYS A 114 -3.48 -0.26 18.30
C LYS A 114 -2.49 -0.78 17.29
N VAL A 115 -2.62 -0.32 16.06
CA VAL A 115 -1.73 -0.61 14.94
C VAL A 115 -0.77 0.55 14.77
N ARG A 116 0.54 0.27 14.85
CA ARG A 116 1.60 1.26 14.59
C ARG A 116 1.61 1.62 13.12
N ILE A 117 1.70 2.91 12.83
CA ILE A 117 1.72 3.44 11.47
C ILE A 117 3.13 3.99 11.17
N TYR A 118 3.65 3.69 9.99
CA TYR A 118 4.76 4.46 9.43
C TYR A 118 4.23 5.43 8.38
N ALA A 119 4.72 6.69 8.43
CA ALA A 119 4.37 7.68 7.43
C ALA A 119 5.29 7.57 6.24
N ASP A 120 4.71 7.48 5.05
CA ASP A 120 5.43 7.70 3.82
C ASP A 120 5.64 9.21 3.62
N CYS A 121 6.89 9.59 3.46
CA CYS A 121 7.36 10.97 3.45
C CYS A 121 8.02 11.27 2.11
N HIS A 122 7.29 11.18 1.00
CA HIS A 122 7.86 11.42 -0.33
C HIS A 122 8.85 12.58 -0.34
N GLY A 123 9.97 12.38 -1.02
CA GLY A 123 11.03 13.36 -1.14
C GLY A 123 10.71 14.53 -2.08
N GLY A 124 9.55 14.52 -2.67
CA GLY A 124 9.07 15.45 -3.68
C GLY A 124 7.94 14.85 -4.47
N GLU A 125 7.38 15.59 -5.41
CA GLU A 125 6.29 15.15 -6.27
C GLU A 125 6.77 14.32 -7.47
N ALA A 126 8.08 14.33 -7.75
CA ALA A 126 8.68 13.65 -8.88
C ALA A 126 9.50 12.44 -8.41
N LEU A 127 8.93 11.25 -8.58
CA LEU A 127 9.65 9.99 -8.47
C LEU A 127 9.88 9.41 -9.87
N GLU A 128 11.04 8.81 -10.10
CA GLU A 128 11.33 8.16 -11.38
C GLU A 128 10.49 6.90 -11.62
N SER A 129 9.98 6.30 -10.53
CA SER A 129 9.09 5.15 -10.57
C SER A 129 7.65 5.49 -10.89
N LEU A 130 7.23 6.75 -10.72
CA LEU A 130 5.83 7.11 -10.86
C LEU A 130 5.34 6.93 -12.31
N ASP A 131 4.31 6.11 -12.47
CA ASP A 131 3.68 5.79 -13.75
C ASP A 131 3.08 7.06 -14.41
N GLU A 132 3.46 7.37 -15.64
CA GLU A 132 2.93 8.51 -16.40
C GLU A 132 1.42 8.46 -16.60
N VAL A 133 0.83 7.25 -16.68
CA VAL A 133 -0.63 7.07 -16.76
C VAL A 133 -1.29 7.65 -15.51
N LEU A 134 -0.68 7.47 -14.35
CA LEU A 134 -1.17 8.02 -13.10
C LEU A 134 -0.96 9.53 -13.02
N ARG A 135 0.20 10.01 -13.46
CA ARG A 135 0.50 11.45 -13.53
C ARG A 135 -0.55 12.22 -14.37
N SER A 136 -1.10 11.58 -15.39
CA SER A 136 -2.15 12.18 -16.21
C SER A 136 -3.51 12.30 -15.50
N ARG A 137 -3.72 11.58 -14.39
CA ARG A 137 -4.98 11.54 -13.63
C ARG A 137 -4.95 12.42 -12.39
N ARG A 138 -4.78 13.72 -12.58
CA ARG A 138 -4.77 14.68 -11.47
C ARG A 138 -6.04 14.63 -10.63
N ALA A 139 -5.88 14.75 -9.32
CA ALA A 139 -6.99 14.96 -8.40
C ALA A 139 -7.49 16.40 -8.50
N SER A 140 -8.81 16.59 -8.51
CA SER A 140 -9.43 17.92 -8.64
C SER A 140 -9.22 18.83 -7.43
N TRP A 141 -8.89 18.25 -6.27
CA TRP A 141 -8.61 18.97 -5.02
C TRP A 141 -7.15 19.43 -4.91
N ASP A 142 -6.27 18.85 -5.69
CA ASP A 142 -4.85 19.20 -5.70
C ASP A 142 -4.58 20.39 -6.65
N ALA A 143 -4.60 21.59 -6.09
CA ALA A 143 -4.33 22.81 -6.86
C ALA A 143 -2.87 22.92 -7.34
N LYS A 144 -1.95 22.20 -6.68
CA LYS A 144 -0.53 22.19 -7.05
C LYS A 144 -0.20 21.10 -8.06
N GLY A 145 -1.00 20.04 -8.11
CA GLY A 145 -0.96 18.86 -8.97
C GLY A 145 0.35 18.57 -9.71
N PRO A 146 0.58 17.40 -10.24
CA PRO A 146 1.84 17.03 -10.90
C PRO A 146 2.18 17.85 -12.18
N ALA A 147 1.71 19.11 -12.28
CA ALA A 147 2.10 20.04 -13.34
C ALA A 147 3.62 20.24 -13.41
N HIS A 148 4.29 20.14 -12.29
CA HIS A 148 5.74 20.26 -12.24
C HIS A 148 6.47 19.01 -12.74
N ALA A 149 5.90 17.82 -12.58
CA ALA A 149 6.55 16.60 -13.01
C ALA A 149 6.66 16.42 -14.53
N ALA A 150 5.73 16.98 -15.31
CA ALA A 150 5.75 16.84 -16.77
C ALA A 150 6.73 17.82 -17.47
N GLU A 151 7.01 18.96 -16.86
CA GLU A 151 8.01 19.91 -17.36
C GLU A 151 9.43 19.50 -16.97
N ASP A 152 9.58 18.81 -15.83
CA ASP A 152 10.88 18.41 -15.28
C ASP A 152 11.48 17.17 -15.97
N TYR A 153 10.65 16.35 -16.64
CA TYR A 153 11.16 15.19 -17.41
C TYR A 153 12.04 15.57 -18.62
N ASN A 154 11.96 16.83 -19.07
CA ASN A 154 12.75 17.36 -20.18
C ASN A 154 14.04 18.10 -19.75
N GLY A 155 14.45 18.06 -18.52
CA GLY A 155 15.81 18.38 -18.08
C GLY A 155 16.17 19.85 -17.95
N GLU A 156 15.23 20.76 -17.65
CA GLU A 156 15.57 22.14 -17.33
C GLU A 156 15.21 22.53 -15.88
N ALA A 157 16.25 22.84 -15.18
CA ALA A 157 16.47 23.36 -13.85
C ALA A 157 15.36 24.15 -13.13
N GLY A 158 14.67 23.46 -12.21
CA GLY A 158 13.94 23.98 -11.07
C GLY A 158 14.13 23.13 -9.81
N GLU A 159 14.96 22.12 -9.90
CA GLU A 159 14.92 20.84 -9.22
C GLU A 159 15.70 20.70 -7.91
N GLU A 160 16.49 21.68 -7.50
CA GLU A 160 17.36 21.55 -6.31
C GLU A 160 16.60 21.51 -4.98
N SER A 161 15.32 21.88 -4.93
CA SER A 161 14.62 22.03 -3.64
C SER A 161 13.90 20.79 -3.13
N ALA A 162 13.22 20.03 -3.99
CA ALA A 162 12.34 18.93 -3.54
C ALA A 162 13.12 17.69 -3.08
N SER A 163 14.22 17.36 -3.74
CA SER A 163 15.10 16.23 -3.37
C SER A 163 16.37 16.71 -2.65
N SER A 164 16.22 17.67 -1.73
CA SER A 164 17.35 18.21 -0.95
C SER A 164 17.38 17.60 0.47
N PRO A 165 18.59 17.51 1.09
CA PRO A 165 18.70 17.08 2.49
C PRO A 165 17.87 17.94 3.46
N ASP A 166 17.70 19.24 3.17
CA ASP A 166 16.92 20.14 4.01
C ASP A 166 15.41 19.88 3.91
N GLU A 167 14.91 19.55 2.72
CA GLU A 167 13.50 19.17 2.54
C GLU A 167 13.19 17.83 3.20
N TYR A 168 14.06 16.82 3.06
CA TYR A 168 13.93 15.54 3.75
C TYR A 168 13.91 15.70 5.28
N ARG A 169 14.83 16.54 5.80
CA ARG A 169 14.86 16.92 7.22
C ARG A 169 13.53 17.55 7.66
N ARG A 170 13.04 18.52 6.90
CA ARG A 170 11.80 19.24 7.21
C ARG A 170 10.61 18.29 7.31
N ARG A 171 10.42 17.43 6.30
CA ARG A 171 9.33 16.45 6.27
C ARG A 171 9.43 15.46 7.43
N ALA A 172 10.62 14.99 7.73
CA ALA A 172 10.84 14.09 8.87
C ALA A 172 10.44 14.73 10.21
N LEU A 173 10.81 15.98 10.45
CA LEU A 173 10.45 16.72 11.66
C LEU A 173 8.94 16.97 11.75
N GLU A 174 8.30 17.29 10.63
CA GLU A 174 6.84 17.44 10.56
C GLU A 174 6.13 16.18 11.00
N LYS A 175 6.44 15.03 10.39
CA LYS A 175 5.81 13.74 10.75
C LYS A 175 6.14 13.29 12.17
N ARG A 176 7.33 13.55 12.65
CA ARG A 176 7.68 13.33 14.06
C ARG A 176 6.82 14.18 15.00
N THR A 177 6.55 15.43 14.64
CA THR A 177 5.67 16.33 15.43
C THR A 177 4.22 15.84 15.46
N GLU A 178 3.75 15.18 14.39
CA GLU A 178 2.46 14.50 14.34
C GLU A 178 2.43 13.20 15.19
N GLY A 179 3.58 12.78 15.75
CA GLY A 179 3.70 11.63 16.64
C GLY A 179 4.07 10.32 15.96
N PHE A 180 4.45 10.33 14.68
CA PHE A 180 4.96 9.14 14.02
C PHE A 180 6.32 8.73 14.59
N THR A 181 6.49 7.43 14.80
CA THR A 181 7.73 6.81 15.29
C THR A 181 8.44 5.96 14.24
N ALA A 182 7.87 5.88 13.04
CA ALA A 182 8.46 5.23 11.87
C ALA A 182 8.13 6.05 10.62
N LEU A 183 9.14 6.23 9.76
CA LEU A 183 9.06 7.04 8.53
C LEU A 183 9.65 6.25 7.37
N LYS A 184 9.11 6.40 6.17
CA LYS A 184 9.66 5.86 4.92
C LYS A 184 9.98 7.03 3.97
N PHE A 185 11.09 6.95 3.25
CA PHE A 185 11.53 7.92 2.26
C PHE A 185 11.98 7.23 0.99
N ASP A 186 11.68 7.85 -0.15
CA ASP A 186 12.06 7.33 -1.46
C ASP A 186 13.50 7.68 -1.83
N LEU A 187 14.16 6.79 -2.57
CA LEU A 187 15.51 6.98 -3.11
C LEU A 187 15.57 7.06 -4.63
N ASP A 188 14.48 6.80 -5.33
CA ASP A 188 14.38 6.93 -6.79
C ASP A 188 14.01 8.37 -7.22
N VAL A 189 14.72 9.31 -6.66
CA VAL A 189 14.53 10.75 -6.93
C VAL A 189 15.09 11.16 -8.29
N PRO A 190 14.63 12.28 -8.90
CA PRO A 190 15.12 12.76 -10.19
C PRO A 190 16.63 12.89 -10.25
N GLY A 191 17.21 12.56 -11.41
CA GLY A 191 18.65 12.62 -11.64
C GLY A 191 19.46 11.44 -11.07
N THR A 192 18.82 10.50 -10.41
CA THR A 192 19.47 9.29 -9.85
C THR A 192 20.24 8.48 -10.90
N PHE A 193 19.65 8.28 -12.10
CA PHE A 193 20.25 7.50 -13.19
C PHE A 193 21.04 8.34 -14.20
N GLY A 194 21.22 9.65 -13.95
CA GLY A 194 21.99 10.53 -14.84
C GLY A 194 21.34 10.69 -16.21
N SER A 195 22.17 10.60 -17.27
CA SER A 195 21.71 10.82 -18.66
C SER A 195 21.06 9.59 -19.32
N ASP A 196 21.04 8.44 -18.67
CA ASP A 196 20.43 7.18 -19.19
C ASP A 196 19.60 6.49 -18.13
N PRO A 197 18.31 6.84 -18.04
CA PRO A 197 17.39 6.27 -17.03
C PRO A 197 17.02 4.81 -17.33
N HIS A 198 17.41 4.26 -18.49
CA HIS A 198 17.02 2.91 -18.91
C HIS A 198 17.98 1.82 -18.43
N ASN A 199 19.23 2.16 -18.08
CA ASN A 199 20.28 1.18 -17.80
C ASN A 199 20.34 0.71 -16.34
N ARG A 200 19.60 1.32 -15.42
CA ARG A 200 19.57 1.00 -13.97
C ARG A 200 20.94 1.04 -13.28
N VAL A 201 21.87 1.86 -13.78
CA VAL A 201 23.22 1.98 -13.22
C VAL A 201 23.35 3.28 -12.45
N LEU A 202 23.75 3.18 -11.18
CA LEU A 202 23.95 4.32 -10.31
C LEU A 202 25.39 4.83 -10.39
N SER A 203 25.55 6.15 -10.44
CA SER A 203 26.84 6.77 -10.24
C SER A 203 27.19 6.81 -8.74
N ASN A 204 28.48 6.91 -8.41
CA ASN A 204 28.90 7.15 -7.02
C ASN A 204 28.28 8.44 -6.47
N ARG A 205 28.17 9.48 -7.31
CA ARG A 205 27.54 10.75 -6.93
C ARG A 205 26.06 10.56 -6.54
N ALA A 206 25.32 9.72 -7.25
CA ALA A 206 23.94 9.42 -6.91
C ALA A 206 23.84 8.71 -5.55
N ILE A 207 24.71 7.74 -5.30
CA ILE A 207 24.77 7.03 -4.01
C ILE A 207 25.12 7.99 -2.87
N ASP A 208 26.11 8.86 -3.07
CA ASP A 208 26.50 9.86 -2.08
C ASP A 208 25.35 10.84 -1.78
N HIS A 209 24.57 11.20 -2.79
CA HIS A 209 23.37 12.03 -2.62
C HIS A 209 22.30 11.33 -1.80
N MET A 210 21.97 10.05 -2.09
CA MET A 210 21.05 9.25 -1.30
C MET A 210 21.47 9.17 0.17
N VAL A 211 22.76 8.96 0.42
CA VAL A 211 23.30 8.95 1.78
C VAL A 211 23.13 10.31 2.46
N ALA A 212 23.31 11.40 1.74
CA ALA A 212 23.12 12.75 2.28
C ALA A 212 21.64 13.02 2.62
N LEU A 213 20.69 12.58 1.78
CA LEU A 213 19.26 12.71 2.03
C LEU A 213 18.87 11.99 3.33
N ILE A 214 19.17 10.70 3.43
CA ILE A 214 18.78 9.89 4.58
C ILE A 214 19.60 10.21 5.82
N GLY A 215 20.85 10.62 5.67
CA GLY A 215 21.67 11.16 6.76
C GLY A 215 21.02 12.38 7.40
N ALA A 216 20.47 13.30 6.60
CA ALA A 216 19.76 14.47 7.10
C ALA A 216 18.48 14.11 7.87
N VAL A 217 17.76 13.08 7.44
CA VAL A 217 16.59 12.52 8.18
C VAL A 217 17.06 11.93 9.50
N HIS A 218 18.06 11.05 9.48
CA HIS A 218 18.60 10.37 10.67
C HIS A 218 19.05 11.37 11.73
N ASP A 219 19.78 12.41 11.33
CA ASP A 219 20.27 13.45 12.23
C ASP A 219 19.13 14.29 12.84
N ALA A 220 18.04 14.47 12.08
CA ALA A 220 16.88 15.25 12.52
C ALA A 220 16.01 14.49 13.53
N VAL A 221 15.71 13.23 13.27
CA VAL A 221 14.77 12.45 14.10
C VAL A 221 15.44 11.65 15.22
N GLY A 222 16.73 11.40 15.09
CA GLY A 222 17.50 10.65 16.07
C GLY A 222 17.09 9.16 16.14
N LYS A 223 17.53 8.49 17.20
CA LYS A 223 17.39 7.04 17.37
C LYS A 223 16.02 6.55 17.84
N ASP A 224 15.12 7.44 18.18
CA ASP A 224 13.78 7.10 18.69
C ASP A 224 12.73 7.03 17.57
N THR A 225 13.14 7.23 16.32
CA THR A 225 12.32 7.10 15.13
C THR A 225 12.99 6.14 14.15
N ASP A 226 12.27 5.09 13.76
CA ASP A 226 12.74 4.13 12.77
C ASP A 226 12.62 4.74 11.37
N ILE A 227 13.62 4.48 10.52
CA ILE A 227 13.67 5.00 9.15
C ILE A 227 13.72 3.82 8.18
N ALA A 228 12.79 3.78 7.25
CA ALA A 228 12.81 2.91 6.09
C ALA A 228 13.08 3.72 4.82
N VAL A 229 13.56 3.07 3.78
CA VAL A 229 13.74 3.69 2.46
C VAL A 229 13.20 2.79 1.37
N ASP A 230 12.69 3.40 0.29
CA ASP A 230 12.13 2.72 -0.85
C ASP A 230 12.93 3.03 -2.13
N CYS A 231 13.13 1.99 -2.95
CA CYS A 231 13.88 2.06 -4.20
C CYS A 231 13.01 1.74 -5.43
N HIS A 232 11.74 1.38 -5.22
CA HIS A 232 10.76 1.05 -6.26
C HIS A 232 11.35 0.16 -7.38
N TRP A 233 12.11 -0.91 -7.01
CA TRP A 233 12.75 -1.90 -7.89
C TRP A 233 13.63 -1.32 -9.02
N ARG A 234 14.17 -0.12 -8.82
CA ARG A 234 14.88 0.61 -9.88
C ARG A 234 16.31 0.16 -10.11
N TYR A 235 16.96 -0.51 -9.15
CA TYR A 235 18.39 -0.78 -9.25
C TYR A 235 18.70 -2.16 -9.84
N ASN A 236 19.93 -2.33 -10.34
CA ASN A 236 20.52 -3.64 -10.54
C ASN A 236 21.07 -4.17 -9.19
N ALA A 237 21.29 -5.48 -9.08
CA ALA A 237 21.71 -6.09 -7.82
C ALA A 237 23.04 -5.54 -7.29
N GLY A 238 24.00 -5.24 -8.19
CA GLY A 238 25.31 -4.71 -7.78
C GLY A 238 25.22 -3.32 -7.15
N ASP A 239 24.38 -2.43 -7.72
CA ASP A 239 24.21 -1.08 -7.19
C ASP A 239 23.28 -1.08 -5.99
N ALA A 240 22.27 -1.96 -5.91
CA ALA A 240 21.47 -2.17 -4.72
C ALA A 240 22.33 -2.55 -3.51
N ILE A 241 23.33 -3.42 -3.70
CA ILE A 241 24.30 -3.78 -2.65
C ILE A 241 25.13 -2.56 -2.22
N LYS A 242 25.60 -1.73 -3.18
CA LYS A 242 26.38 -0.51 -2.86
C LYS A 242 25.54 0.49 -2.05
N VAL A 243 24.29 0.74 -2.45
CA VAL A 243 23.36 1.61 -1.73
C VAL A 243 23.14 1.11 -0.31
N ALA A 244 22.78 -0.18 -0.16
CA ALA A 244 22.55 -0.77 1.15
C ALA A 244 23.78 -0.69 2.06
N CYS A 245 24.98 -0.98 1.54
CA CYS A 245 26.24 -0.86 2.29
C CYS A 245 26.54 0.60 2.69
N ALA A 246 26.25 1.57 1.81
CA ALA A 246 26.48 2.98 2.11
C ALA A 246 25.52 3.51 3.20
N LEU A 247 24.29 2.98 3.26
CA LEU A 247 23.28 3.33 4.26
C LEU A 247 23.36 2.51 5.56
N GLU A 248 24.19 1.46 5.62
CA GLU A 248 24.31 0.58 6.81
C GLU A 248 24.58 1.35 8.12
N PRO A 249 25.44 2.42 8.16
CA PRO A 249 25.67 3.18 9.37
C PRO A 249 24.43 3.86 9.96
N LEU A 250 23.40 4.10 9.14
CA LEU A 250 22.14 4.76 9.55
C LEU A 250 21.15 3.80 10.21
N ARG A 251 21.43 2.49 10.24
CA ARG A 251 20.61 1.46 10.91
C ARG A 251 19.14 1.49 10.51
N LEU A 252 18.90 1.46 9.22
CA LEU A 252 17.54 1.51 8.65
C LEU A 252 16.68 0.35 9.17
N MET A 253 15.39 0.62 9.30
CA MET A 253 14.37 -0.40 9.58
C MET A 253 14.30 -1.41 8.43
N TRP A 254 14.33 -0.92 7.16
CA TRP A 254 14.54 -1.72 5.94
C TRP A 254 14.93 -0.85 4.74
N LEU A 255 15.44 -1.52 3.72
CA LEU A 255 15.56 -1.05 2.34
C LEU A 255 14.53 -1.82 1.50
N GLU A 256 13.51 -1.12 0.97
CA GLU A 256 12.40 -1.68 0.23
C GLU A 256 12.70 -1.76 -1.27
N ASP A 257 12.24 -2.83 -1.89
CA ASP A 257 12.25 -3.07 -3.34
C ASP A 257 13.53 -2.61 -4.08
N PRO A 258 14.74 -3.01 -3.63
CA PRO A 258 15.97 -2.55 -4.28
C PRO A 258 16.12 -3.07 -5.72
N VAL A 259 15.56 -4.24 -6.01
CA VAL A 259 15.59 -4.90 -7.33
C VAL A 259 14.20 -5.41 -7.69
N PRO A 260 13.91 -5.72 -8.98
CA PRO A 260 12.60 -6.25 -9.37
C PRO A 260 12.18 -7.47 -8.54
N PRO A 261 10.98 -7.43 -7.91
CA PRO A 261 10.54 -8.43 -6.94
C PRO A 261 10.29 -9.81 -7.54
N ASN A 262 10.11 -9.91 -8.85
CA ASN A 262 9.94 -11.17 -9.58
C ASN A 262 11.27 -11.89 -9.89
N ASN A 263 12.40 -11.39 -9.38
CA ASN A 263 13.72 -12.00 -9.52
C ASN A 263 14.27 -12.43 -8.17
N THR A 264 13.79 -13.58 -7.66
CA THR A 264 14.20 -14.14 -6.37
C THR A 264 15.71 -14.29 -6.24
N ALA A 265 16.39 -14.69 -7.31
CA ALA A 265 17.86 -14.88 -7.28
C ALA A 265 18.59 -13.55 -7.07
N ALA A 266 18.19 -12.47 -7.75
CA ALA A 266 18.77 -11.15 -7.57
C ALA A 266 18.49 -10.61 -6.16
N LEU A 267 17.25 -10.76 -5.67
CA LEU A 267 16.86 -10.36 -4.32
C LEU A 267 17.68 -11.11 -3.26
N LYS A 268 17.85 -12.44 -3.43
CA LYS A 268 18.69 -13.27 -2.57
C LYS A 268 20.16 -12.85 -2.61
N ASP A 269 20.68 -12.52 -3.79
CA ASP A 269 22.04 -12.03 -3.94
C ASP A 269 22.26 -10.72 -3.13
N VAL A 270 21.32 -9.79 -3.20
CA VAL A 270 21.35 -8.56 -2.40
C VAL A 270 21.27 -8.89 -0.90
N SER A 271 20.21 -9.57 -0.47
CA SER A 271 19.93 -9.80 0.96
C SER A 271 21.06 -10.57 1.68
N SER A 272 21.77 -11.45 0.97
CA SER A 272 22.87 -12.23 1.53
C SER A 272 24.18 -11.46 1.72
N LYS A 273 24.33 -10.29 1.09
CA LYS A 273 25.56 -9.49 1.08
C LYS A 273 25.48 -8.20 1.90
N VAL A 274 24.30 -7.88 2.40
CA VAL A 274 24.07 -6.63 3.15
C VAL A 274 23.56 -6.91 4.56
N ARG A 275 23.70 -5.94 5.47
CA ARG A 275 23.18 -6.03 6.85
C ARG A 275 21.90 -5.23 7.06
N VAL A 276 21.61 -4.29 6.16
CA VAL A 276 20.34 -3.59 6.15
C VAL A 276 19.23 -4.61 5.84
N PRO A 277 18.16 -4.69 6.63
CA PRO A 277 17.05 -5.57 6.34
C PRO A 277 16.44 -5.23 4.96
N ILE A 278 16.18 -6.23 4.14
CA ILE A 278 15.53 -6.04 2.83
C ILE A 278 14.03 -6.30 2.97
N ALA A 279 13.21 -5.39 2.45
CA ALA A 279 11.77 -5.56 2.36
C ALA A 279 11.32 -5.66 0.91
N THR A 280 10.28 -6.45 0.65
CA THR A 280 9.58 -6.49 -0.63
C THR A 280 8.22 -7.15 -0.49
N GLY A 281 7.31 -6.89 -1.43
CA GLY A 281 6.01 -7.56 -1.46
C GLY A 281 4.88 -6.76 -2.09
N GLU A 282 4.94 -5.44 -2.15
CA GLU A 282 3.86 -4.60 -2.67
C GLU A 282 3.46 -4.94 -4.12
N ASN A 283 4.38 -5.46 -4.93
CA ASN A 283 4.14 -5.83 -6.31
C ASN A 283 4.02 -7.34 -6.55
N LEU A 284 3.87 -8.11 -5.46
CA LEU A 284 3.63 -9.55 -5.53
C LEU A 284 2.14 -9.88 -5.31
N TYR A 285 1.71 -10.96 -5.90
CA TYR A 285 0.32 -11.40 -5.90
C TYR A 285 0.20 -12.82 -5.42
N LEU A 286 -0.85 -13.08 -4.67
CA LEU A 286 -1.19 -14.38 -4.12
C LEU A 286 -0.09 -14.96 -3.20
N PHE A 287 -0.38 -16.08 -2.57
CA PHE A 287 0.59 -16.80 -1.74
C PHE A 287 1.81 -17.26 -2.57
N GLU A 288 1.56 -17.72 -3.78
CA GLU A 288 2.56 -18.23 -4.70
C GLU A 288 3.64 -17.19 -5.07
N GLY A 289 3.30 -15.89 -5.07
CA GLY A 289 4.28 -14.82 -5.29
C GLY A 289 5.24 -14.62 -4.12
N PHE A 290 4.87 -15.06 -2.92
CA PHE A 290 5.66 -14.91 -1.70
C PHE A 290 6.36 -16.18 -1.26
N GLU A 291 5.87 -17.36 -1.64
CA GLU A 291 6.35 -18.64 -1.15
C GLU A 291 7.86 -18.80 -1.33
N GLU A 292 8.36 -18.59 -2.54
CA GLU A 292 9.78 -18.81 -2.85
C GLU A 292 10.69 -17.80 -2.14
N ILE A 293 10.35 -16.51 -2.16
CA ILE A 293 11.19 -15.46 -1.57
C ILE A 293 11.28 -15.59 -0.04
N ILE A 294 10.19 -16.01 0.62
CA ILE A 294 10.16 -16.28 2.06
C ILE A 294 10.95 -17.55 2.37
N ALA A 295 10.67 -18.67 1.69
CA ALA A 295 11.32 -19.95 1.95
C ALA A 295 12.85 -19.89 1.72
N GLN A 296 13.31 -19.08 0.78
CA GLN A 296 14.73 -18.86 0.53
C GLN A 296 15.38 -17.80 1.43
N HIS A 297 14.63 -17.14 2.31
CA HIS A 297 15.12 -15.98 3.07
C HIS A 297 15.76 -14.92 2.16
N ALA A 298 15.09 -14.60 1.04
CA ALA A 298 15.53 -13.58 0.10
C ALA A 298 15.20 -12.15 0.57
N LEU A 299 14.44 -12.03 1.65
CA LEU A 299 14.04 -10.78 2.30
C LEU A 299 14.06 -10.94 3.83
N SER A 300 13.92 -9.83 4.53
CA SER A 300 13.84 -9.77 5.99
C SER A 300 12.48 -9.30 6.49
N VAL A 301 11.75 -8.49 5.70
CA VAL A 301 10.43 -7.94 6.01
C VAL A 301 9.50 -8.15 4.82
N VAL A 302 8.30 -8.64 5.06
CA VAL A 302 7.30 -8.93 4.03
C VAL A 302 6.30 -7.78 3.96
N THR A 303 6.10 -7.16 2.76
CA THR A 303 5.27 -5.96 2.59
C THR A 303 4.09 -6.18 1.62
N PRO A 304 3.14 -7.11 1.90
CA PRO A 304 2.01 -7.35 1.00
C PRO A 304 1.04 -6.15 1.01
N ASP A 305 0.45 -5.82 -0.13
CA ASP A 305 -0.67 -4.88 -0.20
C ASP A 305 -2.01 -5.63 -0.21
N LEU A 306 -2.86 -5.38 0.77
CA LEU A 306 -4.10 -6.12 0.95
C LEU A 306 -5.15 -5.83 -0.15
N GLN A 307 -5.07 -4.66 -0.79
CA GLN A 307 -5.99 -4.25 -1.83
C GLN A 307 -5.64 -4.85 -3.20
N LYS A 308 -4.50 -5.57 -3.30
CA LYS A 308 -4.08 -6.21 -4.56
C LYS A 308 -3.56 -7.64 -4.42
N VAL A 309 -3.06 -8.05 -3.26
CA VAL A 309 -2.42 -9.36 -3.09
C VAL A 309 -3.39 -10.55 -3.24
N GLY A 310 -4.69 -10.31 -3.14
CA GLY A 310 -5.77 -11.30 -3.09
C GLY A 310 -6.66 -11.14 -1.86
N GLY A 311 -6.57 -10.00 -1.16
CA GLY A 311 -7.37 -9.66 0.01
C GLY A 311 -6.81 -10.17 1.34
N LEU A 312 -7.64 -10.08 2.38
CA LEU A 312 -7.26 -10.40 3.76
C LEU A 312 -6.90 -11.88 3.96
N SER A 313 -7.61 -12.80 3.30
CA SER A 313 -7.38 -14.25 3.44
C SER A 313 -5.99 -14.65 2.92
N VAL A 314 -5.61 -14.14 1.75
CA VAL A 314 -4.31 -14.41 1.16
C VAL A 314 -3.20 -13.76 1.99
N ALA A 315 -3.38 -12.51 2.39
CA ALA A 315 -2.44 -11.81 3.26
C ALA A 315 -2.22 -12.57 4.59
N GLN A 316 -3.30 -13.12 5.18
CA GLN A 316 -3.19 -13.93 6.40
C GLN A 316 -2.36 -15.20 6.19
N SER A 317 -2.54 -15.89 5.07
CA SER A 317 -1.75 -17.07 4.72
C SER A 317 -0.26 -16.72 4.54
N ILE A 318 0.04 -15.59 3.90
CA ILE A 318 1.40 -15.06 3.74
C ILE A 318 2.00 -14.73 5.11
N ALA A 319 1.26 -14.03 5.98
CA ALA A 319 1.74 -13.66 7.31
C ALA A 319 2.04 -14.89 8.18
N GLN A 320 1.18 -15.92 8.15
CA GLN A 320 1.41 -17.17 8.86
C GLN A 320 2.66 -17.90 8.36
N PHE A 321 2.87 -17.92 7.06
CA PHE A 321 4.07 -18.53 6.47
C PHE A 321 5.34 -17.73 6.82
N ALA A 322 5.27 -16.40 6.77
CA ALA A 322 6.34 -15.51 7.19
C ALA A 322 6.70 -15.70 8.68
N ASP A 323 5.68 -15.90 9.55
CA ASP A 323 5.88 -16.14 10.98
C ASP A 323 6.67 -17.46 11.25
N VAL A 324 6.34 -18.53 10.52
CA VAL A 324 7.10 -19.80 10.57
C VAL A 324 8.58 -19.57 10.20
N HIS A 325 8.85 -18.65 9.27
CA HIS A 325 10.21 -18.25 8.86
C HIS A 325 10.81 -17.12 9.69
N THR A 326 10.15 -16.74 10.82
CA THR A 326 10.59 -15.66 11.73
C THR A 326 10.71 -14.29 11.09
N MET A 327 9.90 -14.01 10.09
CA MET A 327 9.87 -12.74 9.37
C MET A 327 8.69 -11.86 9.80
N PRO A 328 8.93 -10.58 10.11
CA PRO A 328 7.88 -9.61 10.36
C PRO A 328 7.16 -9.20 9.06
N VAL A 329 5.93 -8.73 9.24
CA VAL A 329 5.06 -8.21 8.16
C VAL A 329 4.79 -6.73 8.39
N ALA A 330 5.03 -5.92 7.37
CA ALA A 330 4.77 -4.48 7.34
C ALA A 330 3.99 -4.15 6.05
N PRO A 331 2.66 -4.25 6.04
CA PRO A 331 1.90 -4.08 4.81
C PRO A 331 2.10 -2.72 4.16
N HIS A 332 2.34 -2.74 2.85
CA HIS A 332 2.18 -1.60 1.96
C HIS A 332 0.72 -1.15 1.95
N ASN A 333 0.46 0.17 1.98
CA ASN A 333 -0.90 0.69 1.98
C ASN A 333 -0.98 2.16 1.55
N ILE A 334 -1.47 2.38 0.33
CA ILE A 334 -1.69 3.72 -0.24
C ILE A 334 -3.17 4.11 -0.27
N SER A 335 -3.99 3.40 0.51
CA SER A 335 -5.45 3.40 0.41
C SER A 335 -6.12 4.59 1.11
N SER A 336 -7.41 4.71 0.82
CA SER A 336 -8.36 5.50 1.61
C SER A 336 -8.47 4.94 3.05
N PRO A 337 -9.21 5.63 3.94
CA PRO A 337 -9.52 5.07 5.26
C PRO A 337 -10.18 3.68 5.21
N VAL A 338 -10.92 3.34 4.15
CA VAL A 338 -11.60 2.05 4.02
C VAL A 338 -10.57 0.92 3.91
N GLY A 339 -9.65 1.01 2.94
CA GLY A 339 -8.59 0.00 2.76
C GLY A 339 -7.62 -0.01 3.94
N THR A 340 -7.27 1.18 4.47
CA THR A 340 -6.39 1.29 5.65
C THR A 340 -6.99 0.62 6.89
N LEU A 341 -8.31 0.73 7.12
CA LEU A 341 -8.96 0.08 8.25
C LEU A 341 -9.11 -1.43 8.03
N ALA A 342 -9.35 -1.88 6.80
CA ALA A 342 -9.28 -3.31 6.48
C ALA A 342 -7.88 -3.88 6.80
N ALA A 343 -6.82 -3.17 6.39
CA ALA A 343 -5.44 -3.52 6.74
C ALA A 343 -5.20 -3.46 8.26
N ALA A 344 -5.78 -2.51 8.98
CA ALA A 344 -5.64 -2.41 10.43
C ALA A 344 -6.27 -3.62 11.16
N HIS A 345 -7.42 -4.13 10.70
CA HIS A 345 -7.99 -5.38 11.22
C HIS A 345 -7.06 -6.57 11.01
N PHE A 346 -6.47 -6.70 9.82
CA PHE A 346 -5.50 -7.73 9.53
C PHE A 346 -4.24 -7.58 10.41
N CYS A 347 -3.65 -6.38 10.48
CA CYS A 347 -2.46 -6.11 11.29
C CYS A 347 -2.69 -6.38 12.78
N ALA A 348 -3.91 -6.17 13.26
CA ALA A 348 -4.26 -6.52 14.63
C ALA A 348 -4.30 -8.05 14.86
N ALA A 349 -4.67 -8.82 13.82
CA ALA A 349 -4.91 -10.27 13.92
C ALA A 349 -3.68 -11.16 13.65
N ILE A 350 -2.54 -10.60 13.30
CA ILE A 350 -1.29 -11.36 13.05
C ILE A 350 -0.26 -11.14 14.17
N PRO A 351 0.50 -12.17 14.60
CA PRO A 351 1.51 -12.03 15.67
C PRO A 351 2.73 -11.22 15.23
N ASN A 352 3.20 -11.44 14.01
CA ASN A 352 4.45 -10.93 13.44
C ASN A 352 4.32 -9.55 12.73
N PHE A 353 3.36 -8.73 13.13
CA PHE A 353 3.18 -7.37 12.62
C PHE A 353 4.27 -6.40 13.09
N LEU A 354 4.80 -5.59 12.17
CA LEU A 354 5.82 -4.57 12.44
C LEU A 354 5.24 -3.15 12.43
N ALA A 355 4.73 -2.71 11.28
CA ALA A 355 4.09 -1.41 11.08
C ALA A 355 3.20 -1.44 9.82
N LEU A 356 2.20 -0.56 9.71
CA LEU A 356 1.33 -0.39 8.55
C LEU A 356 1.60 0.96 7.90
N GLU A 357 1.64 0.99 6.59
CA GLU A 357 1.86 2.20 5.80
C GLU A 357 0.73 3.22 5.88
N PHE A 358 1.10 4.50 5.80
CA PHE A 358 0.21 5.62 5.57
C PHE A 358 0.81 6.60 4.56
N HIS A 359 0.28 6.59 3.36
CA HIS A 359 0.73 7.37 2.23
C HIS A 359 -0.14 8.61 1.94
N ALA A 360 -1.39 8.62 2.39
CA ALA A 360 -2.39 9.64 2.05
C ALA A 360 -2.37 10.88 2.97
N SER A 361 -1.21 11.23 3.54
CA SER A 361 -1.11 12.30 4.54
C SER A 361 -1.47 13.69 4.01
N GLU A 362 -1.37 13.92 2.71
CA GLU A 362 -1.66 15.20 2.07
C GLU A 362 -3.11 15.31 1.55
N VAL A 363 -3.90 14.23 1.63
CA VAL A 363 -5.30 14.27 1.20
C VAL A 363 -6.17 14.93 2.27
N PRO A 364 -6.70 16.14 2.03
CA PRO A 364 -7.29 16.97 3.09
C PRO A 364 -8.59 16.41 3.67
N PHE A 365 -9.28 15.54 2.95
CA PHE A 365 -10.54 14.93 3.36
C PHE A 365 -10.41 13.46 3.78
N TRP A 366 -9.18 12.92 3.87
CA TRP A 366 -8.95 11.51 4.19
C TRP A 366 -9.69 11.09 5.46
N ASN A 367 -9.55 11.85 6.54
CA ASN A 367 -10.25 11.57 7.80
C ASN A 367 -11.78 11.68 7.70
N ASP A 368 -12.29 12.50 6.77
CA ASP A 368 -13.72 12.79 6.64
C ASP A 368 -14.45 11.80 5.73
N LEU A 369 -13.71 10.97 5.01
CA LEU A 369 -14.25 10.01 4.07
C LEU A 369 -15.02 8.86 4.75
N VAL A 370 -14.77 8.61 6.04
CA VAL A 370 -15.52 7.62 6.83
C VAL A 370 -16.10 8.23 8.09
N GLU A 371 -17.16 7.59 8.58
CA GLU A 371 -17.86 7.91 9.82
C GLU A 371 -17.75 6.74 10.80
N GLY A 372 -17.84 7.03 12.09
CA GLY A 372 -17.91 6.01 13.14
C GLY A 372 -16.66 5.89 14.01
N LEU A 373 -15.59 6.63 13.70
CA LEU A 373 -14.35 6.70 14.49
C LEU A 373 -14.07 8.13 14.97
N PRO A 374 -13.30 8.28 16.06
CA PRO A 374 -12.69 9.55 16.44
C PRO A 374 -11.78 10.10 15.34
N LYS A 375 -11.68 11.41 15.22
CA LYS A 375 -10.80 12.11 14.26
C LYS A 375 -9.74 12.93 14.98
N PRO A 376 -8.51 13.00 14.49
CA PRO A 376 -8.01 12.24 13.34
C PRO A 376 -8.00 10.73 13.63
N ILE A 377 -8.13 9.91 12.58
CA ILE A 377 -8.13 8.43 12.69
C ILE A 377 -6.77 7.92 13.17
N ILE A 378 -5.68 8.50 12.63
CA ILE A 378 -4.32 8.25 13.08
C ILE A 378 -4.01 9.25 14.20
N GLN A 379 -3.68 8.74 15.39
CA GLN A 379 -3.34 9.54 16.56
C GLN A 379 -1.97 9.11 17.11
N ASN A 380 -1.04 10.05 17.16
CA ASN A 380 0.33 9.82 17.65
C ASN A 380 1.00 8.62 16.94
N GLY A 381 0.82 8.50 15.62
CA GLY A 381 1.39 7.41 14.82
C GLY A 381 0.69 6.05 14.99
N PHE A 382 -0.54 6.00 15.52
CA PHE A 382 -1.30 4.76 15.71
C PHE A 382 -2.74 4.88 15.25
N ILE A 383 -3.30 3.76 14.76
CA ILE A 383 -4.74 3.57 14.56
C ILE A 383 -5.26 2.65 15.67
N SER A 384 -6.32 3.09 16.38
CA SER A 384 -7.09 2.19 17.27
C SER A 384 -7.93 1.25 16.42
N VAL A 385 -7.83 -0.06 16.67
CA VAL A 385 -8.56 -1.06 15.91
C VAL A 385 -10.07 -0.90 16.11
N PRO A 386 -10.90 -0.80 15.05
CA PRO A 386 -12.33 -0.63 15.20
C PRO A 386 -12.99 -1.85 15.89
N GLU A 387 -13.94 -1.57 16.80
CA GLU A 387 -14.63 -2.58 17.59
C GLU A 387 -16.07 -2.87 17.11
N LYS A 388 -16.61 -2.04 16.22
CA LYS A 388 -17.94 -2.23 15.66
C LYS A 388 -17.92 -3.33 14.59
N PRO A 389 -19.08 -3.97 14.28
CA PRO A 389 -19.19 -5.01 13.27
C PRO A 389 -18.64 -4.63 11.90
N GLY A 390 -18.11 -5.61 11.20
CA GLY A 390 -17.48 -5.45 9.90
C GLY A 390 -16.20 -4.64 9.98
N LEU A 391 -16.03 -3.69 9.06
CA LEU A 391 -14.96 -2.69 9.07
C LEU A 391 -15.07 -1.70 10.24
N GLY A 392 -16.23 -1.63 10.89
CA GLY A 392 -16.50 -0.73 12.02
C GLY A 392 -16.75 0.73 11.65
N VAL A 393 -16.84 1.04 10.35
CA VAL A 393 -17.07 2.38 9.80
C VAL A 393 -18.10 2.36 8.68
N LYS A 394 -18.59 3.54 8.30
CA LYS A 394 -19.41 3.76 7.12
C LYS A 394 -18.74 4.78 6.21
N LEU A 395 -18.86 4.59 4.92
CA LEU A 395 -18.43 5.59 3.94
C LEU A 395 -19.29 6.86 4.10
N ASN A 396 -18.65 8.01 4.21
CA ASN A 396 -19.33 9.31 4.12
C ASN A 396 -19.58 9.60 2.62
N GLU A 397 -20.78 9.24 2.16
CA GLU A 397 -21.11 9.38 0.74
C GLU A 397 -21.17 10.85 0.26
N GLU A 398 -21.43 11.80 1.15
CA GLU A 398 -21.41 13.22 0.79
C GLU A 398 -19.98 13.65 0.44
N VAL A 399 -19.00 13.32 1.29
CA VAL A 399 -17.59 13.60 1.03
C VAL A 399 -17.10 12.82 -0.20
N ALA A 400 -17.40 11.52 -0.27
CA ALA A 400 -17.00 10.69 -1.41
C ALA A 400 -17.55 11.22 -2.74
N ARG A 401 -18.82 11.69 -2.76
CA ARG A 401 -19.45 12.26 -3.95
C ARG A 401 -18.83 13.59 -4.37
N ARG A 402 -18.41 14.41 -3.42
CA ARG A 402 -17.74 15.70 -3.69
C ARG A 402 -16.44 15.51 -4.45
N TYR A 403 -15.72 14.44 -4.18
CA TYR A 403 -14.44 14.09 -4.79
C TYR A 403 -14.54 12.89 -5.74
N ALA A 404 -15.75 12.56 -6.21
CA ALA A 404 -15.93 11.48 -7.17
C ALA A 404 -15.25 11.80 -8.50
N ARG A 405 -14.53 10.82 -9.07
CA ARG A 405 -13.84 10.97 -10.35
C ARG A 405 -14.84 11.19 -11.47
N LYS A 406 -14.68 12.29 -12.20
CA LYS A 406 -15.56 12.63 -13.33
C LYS A 406 -15.43 11.59 -14.45
N GLY A 407 -16.56 11.06 -14.89
CA GLY A 407 -16.62 10.03 -15.94
C GLY A 407 -16.52 8.59 -15.44
N GLU A 408 -16.27 8.39 -14.14
CA GLU A 408 -16.31 7.09 -13.49
C GLU A 408 -17.65 6.87 -12.74
N PRO A 409 -18.04 5.61 -12.47
CA PRO A 409 -19.28 5.32 -11.74
C PRO A 409 -19.21 5.82 -10.28
N PHE A 410 -20.39 6.09 -9.73
CA PHE A 410 -20.55 6.37 -8.29
C PHE A 410 -21.75 5.59 -7.75
N PHE A 411 -21.51 4.34 -7.37
CA PHE A 411 -22.49 3.38 -6.83
C PHE A 411 -23.74 3.21 -7.69
N GLN A 412 -23.52 3.12 -8.98
CA GLN A 412 -24.58 2.88 -9.97
C GLN A 412 -24.68 1.42 -10.32
#